data_ee86a16f6785e2bd4953d3b869417527
#
_entry.id   ee86a16f6785e2bd4953d3b869417527
#
_cell.length_a   1.000
_cell.length_b   1.000
_cell.length_c   1.000
_cell.angle_alpha   90.00
_cell.angle_beta   90.00
_cell.angle_gamma   90.00
#
_symmetry.space_group_name_H-M   'P 1'
#
loop_
_entity.id
_entity.type
_entity.pdbx_description
1 polymer ?
#
loop_
_entity_poly.entity_id
_entity_poly.type
_entity_poly.pdbx_seq_one_letter_code
_entity_poly.pdbx_strand_id
1 'polypeptide(L)'
;MVGAGSLLRPPSRVSPTTPMIWRSGAQCLEPPPRLCPALALCRRLLYDDRHMNAAATRRTAPTRKEATHERIVEAAARAIRRSGYGGAGVADIMKEAGLTHGGFYAHFASREAMLAEAADRAGAEGVATVARIAAAAPPEQALQAMARAYLSKAHVENAETGCGVAALCSETPRQAPEVRRAATRRIKEMIDLVARQSPDWGQPGVHEHALVTVATLVGALVLARAVDDQRLSDALCEAALKHLTHTDD
;
A
#
# COMPACT_ATOMS: atom_id res chain seq x y z
N MET A 1 -45.86 -49.26 -15.40
CA MET A 1 -45.43 -48.85 -16.76
C MET A 1 -44.30 -47.89 -16.55
N VAL A 2 -43.10 -48.39 -16.57
CA VAL A 2 -42.15 -48.49 -17.68
C VAL A 2 -41.76 -47.13 -18.27
N GLY A 3 -40.50 -46.79 -18.09
CA GLY A 3 -39.68 -46.19 -19.07
C GLY A 3 -38.67 -45.22 -18.47
N ALA A 4 -37.59 -45.65 -18.41
CA ALA A 4 -36.37 -45.61 -19.24
C ALA A 4 -35.36 -44.52 -18.76
N GLY A 5 -34.29 -45.03 -18.24
CA GLY A 5 -33.05 -44.38 -17.94
C GLY A 5 -32.34 -43.78 -19.14
N SER A 6 -31.61 -42.73 -18.86
CA SER A 6 -30.58 -42.22 -19.75
C SER A 6 -29.25 -42.23 -19.02
N LEU A 7 -28.39 -43.14 -19.46
CA LEU A 7 -26.99 -43.30 -19.03
C LEU A 7 -26.14 -42.18 -19.62
N LEU A 8 -25.60 -41.34 -18.80
CA LEU A 8 -24.53 -40.41 -19.17
C LEU A 8 -23.19 -41.15 -19.13
N ARG A 9 -22.52 -41.21 -20.28
CA ARG A 9 -21.15 -41.70 -20.48
C ARG A 9 -20.14 -40.84 -19.76
N PRO A 10 -19.10 -41.42 -19.15
CA PRO A 10 -17.97 -40.65 -18.63
C PRO A 10 -17.03 -40.23 -19.79
N PRO A 11 -16.34 -39.06 -19.63
CA PRO A 11 -15.35 -38.64 -20.63
C PRO A 11 -14.08 -39.49 -20.57
N SER A 12 -13.52 -39.75 -21.70
CA SER A 12 -12.35 -40.52 -22.03
C SER A 12 -11.07 -39.99 -21.35
N ARG A 13 -10.26 -40.97 -20.90
CA ARG A 13 -8.92 -40.78 -20.32
C ARG A 13 -7.99 -40.14 -21.33
N VAL A 14 -7.30 -39.05 -20.87
CA VAL A 14 -6.15 -38.49 -21.58
C VAL A 14 -4.90 -39.25 -21.13
N SER A 15 -4.14 -39.76 -22.05
CA SER A 15 -2.90 -40.51 -21.86
C SER A 15 -1.77 -39.59 -21.38
N PRO A 16 -0.84 -40.07 -20.54
CA PRO A 16 0.30 -39.28 -20.12
C PRO A 16 1.38 -39.25 -21.20
N THR A 17 1.77 -38.06 -21.60
CA THR A 17 2.85 -37.82 -22.56
C THR A 17 4.20 -37.87 -21.85
N THR A 18 5.08 -38.66 -22.33
CA THR A 18 6.51 -38.90 -22.18
C THR A 18 7.36 -37.83 -21.47
N PRO A 19 8.28 -38.21 -20.54
CA PRO A 19 9.22 -37.29 -19.93
C PRO A 19 10.36 -36.95 -20.90
N MET A 20 10.62 -35.64 -21.08
CA MET A 20 11.81 -35.15 -21.78
C MET A 20 13.05 -35.41 -20.92
N ILE A 21 13.97 -36.22 -21.44
CA ILE A 21 15.29 -36.50 -20.90
C ILE A 21 16.20 -35.32 -21.24
N TRP A 22 16.64 -34.54 -20.24
CA TRP A 22 17.73 -33.61 -20.39
C TRP A 22 19.08 -34.34 -20.38
N ARG A 23 19.77 -34.29 -21.51
CA ARG A 23 21.17 -34.78 -21.61
C ARG A 23 22.09 -33.74 -20.95
N SER A 24 22.85 -34.23 -19.98
CA SER A 24 24.01 -33.59 -19.42
C SER A 24 25.08 -33.36 -20.50
N GLY A 25 25.49 -32.12 -20.69
CA GLY A 25 26.64 -31.71 -21.47
C GLY A 25 27.36 -30.59 -20.74
N ALA A 26 28.30 -30.95 -19.89
CA ALA A 26 29.22 -30.01 -19.28
C ALA A 26 30.18 -29.50 -20.37
N GLN A 27 30.09 -28.25 -20.74
CA GLN A 27 31.14 -27.51 -21.43
C GLN A 27 31.68 -26.47 -20.47
N CYS A 28 32.98 -26.65 -20.12
CA CYS A 28 33.77 -25.66 -19.44
C CYS A 28 33.85 -24.39 -20.27
N LEU A 29 33.25 -23.31 -19.79
CA LEU A 29 33.43 -21.96 -20.31
C LEU A 29 34.62 -21.33 -19.60
N GLU A 30 35.59 -20.92 -20.40
CA GLU A 30 36.76 -20.16 -19.96
C GLU A 30 36.37 -18.83 -19.30
N PRO A 31 37.16 -18.30 -18.36
CA PRO A 31 36.91 -17.04 -17.74
C PRO A 31 37.02 -15.89 -18.75
N PRO A 32 36.15 -14.85 -18.65
CA PRO A 32 36.15 -13.73 -19.59
C PRO A 32 37.46 -12.94 -19.54
N PRO A 33 37.95 -12.40 -20.67
CA PRO A 33 39.20 -11.67 -20.73
C PRO A 33 39.12 -10.37 -19.91
N ARG A 34 40.25 -9.99 -19.37
CA ARG A 34 40.49 -8.81 -18.52
C ARG A 34 39.82 -7.56 -19.07
N LEU A 35 39.06 -6.89 -18.22
CA LEU A 35 38.37 -5.63 -18.50
C LEU A 35 39.32 -4.59 -19.11
N CYS A 36 38.91 -4.04 -20.25
CA CYS A 36 39.56 -2.98 -20.99
C CYS A 36 39.74 -1.72 -20.11
N PRO A 37 40.91 -1.05 -20.09
CA PRO A 37 41.14 0.16 -19.29
C PRO A 37 40.20 1.34 -19.60
N ALA A 38 39.54 1.32 -20.76
CA ALA A 38 38.57 2.34 -21.16
C ALA A 38 37.28 2.38 -20.30
N LEU A 39 36.91 1.25 -19.65
CA LEU A 39 35.72 1.22 -18.78
C LEU A 39 35.98 1.85 -17.40
N ALA A 40 37.23 1.93 -16.96
CA ALA A 40 37.61 2.61 -15.72
C ALA A 40 37.54 4.14 -15.85
N LEU A 41 37.75 4.67 -17.07
CA LEU A 41 37.65 6.11 -17.34
C LEU A 41 36.21 6.58 -17.46
N CYS A 42 35.33 5.73 -17.99
CA CYS A 42 33.91 6.06 -18.15
C CYS A 42 33.18 6.14 -16.79
N ARG A 43 33.62 5.35 -15.79
CA ARG A 43 33.04 5.38 -14.42
C ARG A 43 33.42 6.65 -13.65
N ARG A 44 34.53 7.32 -14.05
CA ARG A 44 35.01 8.54 -13.39
C ARG A 44 34.38 9.81 -13.97
N LEU A 45 33.79 9.75 -15.18
CA LEU A 45 33.11 10.87 -15.84
C LEU A 45 31.60 10.91 -15.62
N LEU A 46 31.00 9.82 -15.08
CA LEU A 46 29.57 9.73 -14.82
C LEU A 46 29.20 9.91 -13.33
N TYR A 47 30.18 10.06 -12.44
CA TYR A 47 29.92 10.21 -11.01
C TYR A 47 30.75 11.38 -10.45
N ASP A 48 30.47 12.58 -10.93
CA ASP A 48 30.93 13.80 -10.26
C ASP A 48 29.83 14.25 -9.29
N ASP A 49 29.93 13.79 -8.05
CA ASP A 49 29.01 14.08 -6.94
C ASP A 49 28.89 15.58 -6.58
N ARG A 50 29.66 16.45 -7.27
CA ARG A 50 29.64 17.90 -6.99
C ARG A 50 28.47 18.64 -7.62
N HIS A 51 27.79 18.04 -8.61
CA HIS A 51 26.64 18.70 -9.27
C HIS A 51 25.26 18.25 -8.74
N MET A 52 25.18 17.20 -7.93
CA MET A 52 23.90 16.73 -7.34
C MET A 52 23.49 17.53 -6.09
N ASN A 53 24.37 18.35 -5.54
CA ASN A 53 24.10 19.08 -4.28
C ASN A 53 23.68 20.55 -4.49
N ALA A 54 23.50 21.00 -5.73
CA ALA A 54 23.12 22.38 -6.04
C ALA A 54 21.61 22.61 -6.21
N ALA A 55 20.79 21.55 -6.17
CA ALA A 55 19.33 21.62 -6.28
C ALA A 55 18.63 21.18 -4.98
N ALA A 56 19.26 21.31 -3.82
CA ALA A 56 18.54 21.46 -2.56
C ALA A 56 17.83 22.83 -2.64
N THR A 57 16.68 22.84 -3.34
CA THR A 57 15.75 23.97 -3.30
C THR A 57 15.54 24.28 -1.83
N ARG A 58 16.03 25.46 -1.39
CA ARG A 58 15.68 26.03 -0.09
C ARG A 58 14.16 26.03 -0.03
N ARG A 59 13.57 25.07 0.68
CA ARG A 59 12.13 25.10 1.00
C ARG A 59 11.95 26.39 1.81
N THR A 60 11.46 27.42 1.15
CA THR A 60 11.01 28.63 1.83
C THR A 60 9.97 28.20 2.88
N ALA A 61 10.03 28.78 4.06
CA ALA A 61 9.01 28.51 5.09
C ALA A 61 7.61 28.71 4.47
N PRO A 62 6.65 27.82 4.74
CA PRO A 62 5.32 27.94 4.18
C PRO A 62 4.70 29.29 4.53
N THR A 63 4.05 29.90 3.57
CA THR A 63 3.29 31.13 3.80
C THR A 63 2.18 30.88 4.83
N ARG A 64 1.68 31.93 5.47
CA ARG A 64 0.55 31.82 6.42
C ARG A 64 -0.67 31.14 5.76
N LYS A 65 -0.91 31.38 4.47
CA LYS A 65 -2.01 30.77 3.72
C LYS A 65 -1.78 29.27 3.55
N GLU A 66 -0.58 28.85 3.14
CA GLU A 66 -0.20 27.45 2.98
C GLU A 66 -0.26 26.70 4.32
N ALA A 67 0.29 27.28 5.39
CA ALA A 67 0.20 26.68 6.73
C ALA A 67 -1.25 26.52 7.20
N THR A 68 -2.13 27.46 6.85
CA THR A 68 -3.56 27.37 7.17
C THR A 68 -4.24 26.27 6.35
N HIS A 69 -3.93 26.19 5.04
CA HIS A 69 -4.43 25.15 4.15
C HIS A 69 -4.04 23.75 4.66
N GLU A 70 -2.77 23.56 5.00
CA GLU A 70 -2.26 22.30 5.59
C GLU A 70 -3.02 21.90 6.86
N ARG A 71 -3.31 22.83 7.76
CA ARG A 71 -4.10 22.54 8.97
C ARG A 71 -5.51 22.07 8.65
N ILE A 72 -6.15 22.64 7.63
CA ILE A 72 -7.48 22.20 7.19
C ILE A 72 -7.41 20.77 6.61
N VAL A 73 -6.42 20.50 5.73
CA VAL A 73 -6.21 19.17 5.16
C VAL A 73 -5.95 18.12 6.25
N GLU A 74 -5.15 18.45 7.24
CA GLU A 74 -4.84 17.57 8.38
C GLU A 74 -6.10 17.28 9.22
N ALA A 75 -6.88 18.29 9.57
CA ALA A 75 -8.14 18.12 10.28
C ALA A 75 -9.13 17.29 9.45
N ALA A 76 -9.24 17.57 8.14
CA ALA A 76 -10.09 16.82 7.23
C ALA A 76 -9.65 15.35 7.12
N ALA A 77 -8.34 15.07 7.04
CA ALA A 77 -7.79 13.71 6.98
C ALA A 77 -8.13 12.88 8.23
N ARG A 78 -8.07 13.49 9.41
CA ARG A 78 -8.54 12.85 10.65
C ARG A 78 -10.05 12.64 10.64
N ALA A 79 -10.82 13.66 10.28
CA ALA A 79 -12.27 13.60 10.28
C ALA A 79 -12.81 12.50 9.34
N ILE A 80 -12.28 12.37 8.11
CA ILE A 80 -12.74 11.32 7.19
C ILE A 80 -12.36 9.93 7.68
N ARG A 81 -11.21 9.73 8.32
CA ARG A 81 -10.83 8.43 8.90
C ARG A 81 -11.73 8.04 10.07
N ARG A 82 -12.14 9.03 10.88
CA ARG A 82 -13.02 8.83 12.04
C ARG A 82 -14.48 8.58 11.66
N SER A 83 -15.00 9.32 10.68
CA SER A 83 -16.44 9.41 10.43
C SER A 83 -16.84 9.08 8.98
N GLY A 84 -15.90 8.67 8.13
CA GLY A 84 -16.13 8.48 6.70
C GLY A 84 -16.28 9.80 5.94
N TYR A 85 -16.37 9.70 4.61
CA TYR A 85 -16.57 10.88 3.75
C TYR A 85 -17.92 11.58 4.01
N GLY A 86 -18.96 10.79 4.31
CA GLY A 86 -20.31 11.32 4.58
C GLY A 86 -20.43 12.03 5.92
N GLY A 87 -19.71 11.54 6.93
CA GLY A 87 -19.75 12.08 8.29
C GLY A 87 -18.87 13.31 8.52
N ALA A 88 -17.98 13.64 7.59
CA ALA A 88 -17.04 14.76 7.73
C ALA A 88 -17.66 16.07 7.19
N GLY A 89 -18.28 16.87 8.05
CA GLY A 89 -18.87 18.17 7.72
C GLY A 89 -17.81 19.27 7.58
N VAL A 90 -17.97 20.16 6.57
CA VAL A 90 -17.05 21.30 6.34
C VAL A 90 -16.96 22.20 7.57
N ALA A 91 -18.08 22.49 8.22
CA ALA A 91 -18.12 23.36 9.40
C ALA A 91 -17.31 22.76 10.56
N ASP A 92 -17.42 21.46 10.80
CA ASP A 92 -16.73 20.76 11.89
C ASP A 92 -15.22 20.68 11.61
N ILE A 93 -14.84 20.40 10.36
CA ILE A 93 -13.43 20.40 9.92
C ILE A 93 -12.80 21.77 10.12
N MET A 94 -13.49 22.84 9.68
CA MET A 94 -12.99 24.21 9.86
C MET A 94 -12.84 24.57 11.33
N LYS A 95 -13.81 24.18 12.16
CA LYS A 95 -13.76 24.37 13.61
C LYS A 95 -12.59 23.60 14.23
N GLU A 96 -12.38 22.34 13.85
CA GLU A 96 -11.24 21.53 14.31
C GLU A 96 -9.90 22.15 13.87
N ALA A 97 -9.83 22.74 12.68
CA ALA A 97 -8.67 23.51 12.23
C ALA A 97 -8.51 24.88 12.91
N GLY A 98 -9.39 25.27 13.84
CA GLY A 98 -9.36 26.56 14.54
C GLY A 98 -9.74 27.75 13.64
N LEU A 99 -10.66 27.54 12.70
CA LEU A 99 -11.07 28.50 11.67
C LEU A 99 -12.59 28.66 11.61
N THR A 100 -13.05 29.77 11.02
CA THR A 100 -14.46 29.97 10.75
C THR A 100 -14.87 29.27 9.46
N HIS A 101 -16.13 28.83 9.37
CA HIS A 101 -16.69 28.21 8.15
C HIS A 101 -16.52 29.09 6.90
N GLY A 102 -16.68 30.44 7.05
CA GLY A 102 -16.55 31.39 5.92
C GLY A 102 -15.15 31.41 5.27
N GLY A 103 -14.11 30.98 5.99
CA GLY A 103 -12.76 30.90 5.44
C GLY A 103 -12.55 29.72 4.48
N PHE A 104 -13.47 28.77 4.37
CA PHE A 104 -13.32 27.56 3.56
C PHE A 104 -13.01 27.85 2.08
N TYR A 105 -13.83 28.70 1.46
CA TYR A 105 -13.71 29.02 0.02
C TYR A 105 -12.46 29.82 -0.36
N ALA A 106 -11.70 30.34 0.64
CA ALA A 106 -10.40 30.93 0.40
C ALA A 106 -9.28 29.87 0.16
N HIS A 107 -9.57 28.61 0.53
CA HIS A 107 -8.63 27.48 0.44
C HIS A 107 -9.04 26.40 -0.54
N PHE A 108 -10.34 26.12 -0.70
CA PHE A 108 -10.84 25.04 -1.55
C PHE A 108 -11.96 25.51 -2.47
N ALA A 109 -11.92 25.07 -3.73
CA ALA A 109 -12.97 25.37 -4.69
C ALA A 109 -14.27 24.62 -4.40
N SER A 110 -14.19 23.44 -3.76
CA SER A 110 -15.34 22.62 -3.40
C SER A 110 -15.04 21.70 -2.22
N ARG A 111 -16.07 21.10 -1.64
CA ARG A 111 -15.93 20.06 -0.63
C ARG A 111 -15.16 18.84 -1.17
N GLU A 112 -15.44 18.45 -2.40
CA GLU A 112 -14.81 17.34 -3.10
C GLU A 112 -13.31 17.57 -3.27
N ALA A 113 -12.88 18.79 -3.61
CA ALA A 113 -11.46 19.16 -3.69
C ALA A 113 -10.77 18.99 -2.34
N MET A 114 -11.36 19.47 -1.25
CA MET A 114 -10.84 19.25 0.11
C MET A 114 -10.78 17.76 0.45
N LEU A 115 -11.83 16.97 0.15
CA LEU A 115 -11.86 15.53 0.43
C LEU A 115 -10.80 14.77 -0.37
N ALA A 116 -10.48 15.20 -1.60
CA ALA A 116 -9.43 14.60 -2.40
C ALA A 116 -8.05 14.81 -1.74
N GLU A 117 -7.75 16.02 -1.27
CA GLU A 117 -6.52 16.32 -0.57
C GLU A 117 -6.46 15.60 0.79
N ALA A 118 -7.58 15.55 1.52
CA ALA A 118 -7.68 14.82 2.78
C ALA A 118 -7.46 13.31 2.61
N ALA A 119 -8.02 12.70 1.57
CA ALA A 119 -7.83 11.28 1.26
C ALA A 119 -6.37 10.99 0.86
N ASP A 120 -5.76 11.89 0.08
CA ASP A 120 -4.36 11.80 -0.29
C ASP A 120 -3.45 11.86 0.96
N ARG A 121 -3.69 12.83 1.86
CA ARG A 121 -2.98 12.98 3.12
C ARG A 121 -3.15 11.75 4.01
N ALA A 122 -4.38 11.30 4.24
CA ALA A 122 -4.68 10.13 5.06
C ALA A 122 -3.95 8.86 4.57
N GLY A 123 -3.91 8.66 3.25
CA GLY A 123 -3.18 7.55 2.65
C GLY A 123 -1.65 7.70 2.76
N ALA A 124 -1.12 8.91 2.51
CA ALA A 124 0.31 9.21 2.61
C ALA A 124 0.86 8.97 4.03
N GLU A 125 0.13 9.39 5.05
CA GLU A 125 0.50 9.19 6.45
C GLU A 125 0.58 7.71 6.81
N GLY A 126 -0.39 6.90 6.33
CA GLY A 126 -0.39 5.45 6.50
C GLY A 126 0.82 4.80 5.84
N VAL A 127 1.07 5.12 4.56
CA VAL A 127 2.24 4.60 3.82
C VAL A 127 3.55 5.01 4.50
N ALA A 128 3.70 6.27 4.90
CA ALA A 128 4.90 6.76 5.58
C ALA A 128 5.13 6.06 6.94
N THR A 129 4.07 5.74 7.66
CA THR A 129 4.18 5.01 8.94
C THR A 129 4.70 3.60 8.71
N VAL A 130 4.13 2.87 7.76
CA VAL A 130 4.55 1.51 7.42
C VAL A 130 5.98 1.51 6.85
N ALA A 131 6.34 2.49 6.03
CA ALA A 131 7.70 2.64 5.49
C ALA A 131 8.74 2.85 6.59
N ARG A 132 8.43 3.65 7.62
CA ARG A 132 9.34 3.84 8.77
C ARG A 132 9.54 2.55 9.56
N ILE A 133 8.50 1.73 9.71
CA ILE A 133 8.58 0.44 10.38
C ILE A 133 9.47 -0.52 9.59
N ALA A 134 9.27 -0.60 8.27
CA ALA A 134 10.11 -1.40 7.40
C ALA A 134 11.59 -0.99 7.49
N ALA A 135 11.86 0.30 7.41
CA ALA A 135 13.24 0.83 7.46
C ALA A 135 13.93 0.64 8.83
N ALA A 136 13.18 0.46 9.90
CA ALA A 136 13.70 0.23 11.25
C ALA A 136 13.97 -1.27 11.55
N ALA A 137 13.45 -2.18 10.72
CA ALA A 137 13.63 -3.62 10.88
C ALA A 137 14.80 -4.13 10.01
N PRO A 138 15.41 -5.27 10.37
CA PRO A 138 16.30 -5.98 9.45
C PRO A 138 15.58 -6.32 8.14
N PRO A 139 16.25 -6.25 6.97
CA PRO A 139 15.61 -6.44 5.67
C PRO A 139 14.77 -7.71 5.57
N GLU A 140 15.27 -8.84 6.10
CA GLU A 140 14.59 -10.13 6.10
C GLU A 140 13.36 -10.20 7.03
N GLN A 141 13.22 -9.24 7.92
CA GLN A 141 12.09 -9.14 8.86
C GLN A 141 11.16 -7.96 8.55
N ALA A 142 11.49 -7.14 7.54
CA ALA A 142 10.79 -5.90 7.26
C ALA A 142 9.29 -6.13 6.98
N LEU A 143 8.95 -7.08 6.12
CA LEU A 143 7.57 -7.43 5.80
C LEU A 143 6.80 -7.93 7.03
N GLN A 144 7.43 -8.79 7.84
CA GLN A 144 6.81 -9.29 9.05
C GLN A 144 6.59 -8.18 10.09
N ALA A 145 7.56 -7.27 10.24
CA ALA A 145 7.45 -6.11 11.13
C ALA A 145 6.30 -5.18 10.71
N MET A 146 6.20 -4.93 9.39
CA MET A 146 5.08 -4.16 8.80
C MET A 146 3.74 -4.82 9.08
N ALA A 147 3.61 -6.11 8.83
CA ALA A 147 2.36 -6.86 9.03
C ALA A 147 1.93 -6.86 10.50
N ARG A 148 2.86 -7.11 11.42
CA ARG A 148 2.61 -7.07 12.88
C ARG A 148 2.15 -5.70 13.36
N ALA A 149 2.80 -4.63 12.89
CA ALA A 149 2.41 -3.28 13.24
C ALA A 149 1.05 -2.89 12.64
N TYR A 150 0.80 -3.30 11.40
CA TYR A 150 -0.45 -3.02 10.71
C TYR A 150 -1.66 -3.72 11.35
N LEU A 151 -1.49 -4.95 11.83
CA LEU A 151 -2.54 -5.73 12.51
C LEU A 151 -2.46 -5.63 14.04
N SER A 152 -1.74 -4.65 14.57
CA SER A 152 -1.66 -4.43 16.01
C SER A 152 -2.99 -3.94 16.60
N LYS A 153 -3.24 -4.29 17.86
CA LYS A 153 -4.40 -3.83 18.63
C LYS A 153 -4.51 -2.30 18.61
N ALA A 154 -3.40 -1.59 18.78
CA ALA A 154 -3.36 -0.13 18.73
C ALA A 154 -3.84 0.42 17.38
N HIS A 155 -3.55 -0.25 16.25
CA HIS A 155 -4.03 0.16 14.94
C HIS A 155 -5.51 -0.21 14.72
N VAL A 156 -5.99 -1.32 15.28
CA VAL A 156 -7.41 -1.69 15.26
C VAL A 156 -8.25 -0.63 15.98
N GLU A 157 -7.84 -0.24 17.19
CA GLU A 157 -8.57 0.69 18.06
C GLU A 157 -8.52 2.14 17.58
N ASN A 158 -7.47 2.53 16.84
CA ASN A 158 -7.27 3.93 16.45
C ASN A 158 -7.42 4.13 14.93
N ALA A 159 -8.67 4.27 14.48
CA ALA A 159 -8.97 4.53 13.08
C ALA A 159 -8.50 5.92 12.63
N GLU A 160 -8.57 6.93 13.52
CA GLU A 160 -8.35 8.36 13.20
C GLU A 160 -6.92 8.64 12.71
N THR A 161 -5.92 7.95 13.28
CA THR A 161 -4.51 8.07 12.88
C THR A 161 -4.01 6.87 12.07
N GLY A 162 -4.90 5.91 11.81
CA GLY A 162 -4.59 4.67 11.10
C GLY A 162 -4.59 4.80 9.58
N CYS A 163 -4.62 3.63 8.93
CA CYS A 163 -4.62 3.54 7.48
C CYS A 163 -5.90 4.13 6.86
N GLY A 164 -5.76 5.16 6.02
CA GLY A 164 -6.87 5.77 5.30
C GLY A 164 -7.55 4.82 4.30
N VAL A 165 -6.80 3.87 3.72
CA VAL A 165 -7.38 2.85 2.82
C VAL A 165 -8.35 1.96 3.59
N ALA A 166 -7.94 1.41 4.75
CA ALA A 166 -8.81 0.57 5.55
C ALA A 166 -10.05 1.31 6.11
N ALA A 167 -9.90 2.61 6.40
CA ALA A 167 -11.02 3.42 6.91
C ALA A 167 -12.05 3.78 5.82
N LEU A 168 -11.61 3.95 4.56
CA LEU A 168 -12.41 4.66 3.54
C LEU A 168 -12.69 3.85 2.27
N CYS A 169 -12.02 2.71 2.08
CA CYS A 169 -12.06 1.94 0.83
C CYS A 169 -13.49 1.57 0.40
N SER A 170 -14.36 1.19 1.34
CA SER A 170 -15.74 0.82 1.06
C SER A 170 -16.62 1.99 0.58
N GLU A 171 -16.28 3.23 0.96
CA GLU A 171 -17.01 4.44 0.57
C GLU A 171 -16.44 5.10 -0.70
N THR A 172 -15.14 4.88 -0.96
CA THR A 172 -14.40 5.51 -2.07
C THR A 172 -15.06 5.35 -3.44
N PRO A 173 -15.66 4.19 -3.82
CA PRO A 173 -16.31 4.05 -5.12
C PRO A 173 -17.48 5.03 -5.38
N ARG A 174 -18.08 5.55 -4.32
CA ARG A 174 -19.22 6.50 -4.37
C ARG A 174 -18.77 7.97 -4.35
N GLN A 175 -17.46 8.23 -4.28
CA GLN A 175 -16.91 9.58 -4.24
C GLN A 175 -16.63 10.14 -5.63
N ALA A 176 -16.41 11.45 -5.69
CA ALA A 176 -16.00 12.16 -6.89
C ALA A 176 -14.70 11.59 -7.49
N PRO A 177 -14.49 11.72 -8.82
CA PRO A 177 -13.33 11.11 -9.50
C PRO A 177 -11.97 11.53 -8.93
N GLU A 178 -11.82 12.77 -8.45
CA GLU A 178 -10.60 13.27 -7.82
C GLU A 178 -10.26 12.55 -6.52
N VAL A 179 -11.25 12.27 -5.68
CA VAL A 179 -11.11 11.50 -4.44
C VAL A 179 -10.69 10.06 -4.77
N ARG A 180 -11.34 9.45 -5.76
CA ARG A 180 -11.01 8.09 -6.22
C ARG A 180 -9.57 8.02 -6.77
N ARG A 181 -9.14 9.04 -7.53
CA ARG A 181 -7.76 9.11 -8.02
C ARG A 181 -6.74 9.22 -6.88
N ALA A 182 -7.03 10.04 -5.86
CA ALA A 182 -6.20 10.17 -4.68
C ALA A 182 -6.04 8.82 -3.96
N ALA A 183 -7.14 8.13 -3.66
CA ALA A 183 -7.11 6.81 -3.04
C ALA A 183 -6.35 5.78 -3.88
N THR A 184 -6.54 5.77 -5.21
CA THR A 184 -5.84 4.86 -6.12
C THR A 184 -4.32 5.05 -6.07
N ARG A 185 -3.83 6.29 -6.04
CA ARG A 185 -2.38 6.57 -5.90
C ARG A 185 -1.83 5.94 -4.62
N ARG A 186 -2.51 6.12 -3.50
CA ARG A 186 -2.05 5.64 -2.19
C ARG A 186 -2.12 4.12 -2.05
N ILE A 187 -3.12 3.48 -2.67
CA ILE A 187 -3.17 2.02 -2.76
C ILE A 187 -1.98 1.49 -3.56
N LYS A 188 -1.66 2.08 -4.71
CA LYS A 188 -0.49 1.70 -5.51
C LYS A 188 0.81 1.85 -4.73
N GLU A 189 1.01 2.98 -4.04
CA GLU A 189 2.20 3.19 -3.19
C GLU A 189 2.32 2.13 -2.08
N MET A 190 1.22 1.75 -1.46
CA MET A 190 1.24 0.71 -0.43
C MET A 190 1.62 -0.65 -1.01
N ILE A 191 1.11 -1.01 -2.20
CA ILE A 191 1.47 -2.24 -2.91
C ILE A 191 2.96 -2.21 -3.28
N ASP A 192 3.44 -1.11 -3.85
CA ASP A 192 4.85 -0.94 -4.21
C ASP A 192 5.78 -1.02 -2.99
N LEU A 193 5.36 -0.42 -1.87
CA LEU A 193 6.10 -0.50 -0.61
C LEU A 193 6.25 -1.94 -0.14
N VAL A 194 5.15 -2.70 -0.12
CA VAL A 194 5.15 -4.13 0.27
C VAL A 194 6.01 -4.95 -0.69
N ALA A 195 5.85 -4.76 -2.00
CA ALA A 195 6.61 -5.48 -3.02
C ALA A 195 8.12 -5.30 -2.87
N ARG A 196 8.57 -4.10 -2.51
CA ARG A 196 10.01 -3.80 -2.29
C ARG A 196 10.62 -4.49 -1.06
N GLN A 197 9.80 -5.03 -0.16
CA GLN A 197 10.31 -5.80 0.99
C GLN A 197 10.59 -7.26 0.62
N SER A 198 10.20 -7.72 -0.57
CA SER A 198 10.53 -9.07 -1.03
C SER A 198 12.00 -9.16 -1.45
N PRO A 199 12.74 -10.21 -1.04
CA PRO A 199 14.11 -10.46 -1.52
C PRO A 199 14.16 -10.65 -3.04
N ASP A 200 13.08 -11.12 -3.63
CA ASP A 200 12.93 -11.35 -5.08
C ASP A 200 12.40 -10.13 -5.83
N TRP A 201 12.55 -8.93 -5.28
CA TRP A 201 12.12 -7.69 -5.93
C TRP A 201 12.58 -7.61 -7.39
N GLY A 202 11.63 -7.37 -8.29
CA GLY A 202 11.87 -7.33 -9.74
C GLY A 202 11.65 -8.66 -10.46
N GLN A 203 11.40 -9.77 -9.75
CA GLN A 203 11.04 -11.05 -10.36
C GLN A 203 9.53 -11.14 -10.64
N PRO A 204 9.13 -11.96 -11.64
CA PRO A 204 7.71 -12.27 -11.86
C PRO A 204 7.06 -12.85 -10.61
N GLY A 205 5.81 -12.47 -10.33
CA GLY A 205 5.04 -12.96 -9.19
C GLY A 205 5.16 -12.12 -7.91
N VAL A 206 6.25 -11.38 -7.69
CA VAL A 206 6.40 -10.52 -6.50
C VAL A 206 5.31 -9.47 -6.38
N HIS A 207 4.92 -8.87 -7.51
CA HIS A 207 3.84 -7.89 -7.51
C HIS A 207 2.49 -8.53 -7.16
N GLU A 208 2.20 -9.72 -7.66
CA GLU A 208 0.98 -10.48 -7.33
C GLU A 208 0.94 -10.84 -5.85
N HIS A 209 2.08 -11.29 -5.28
CA HIS A 209 2.20 -11.54 -3.85
C HIS A 209 1.92 -10.27 -3.03
N ALA A 210 2.46 -9.12 -3.44
CA ALA A 210 2.20 -7.85 -2.76
C ALA A 210 0.72 -7.42 -2.84
N LEU A 211 0.05 -7.66 -3.98
CA LEU A 211 -1.39 -7.43 -4.11
C LEU A 211 -2.18 -8.26 -3.09
N VAL A 212 -1.88 -9.56 -2.97
CA VAL A 212 -2.54 -10.46 -2.01
C VAL A 212 -2.24 -10.04 -0.58
N THR A 213 -0.98 -9.74 -0.27
CA THR A 213 -0.56 -9.28 1.06
C THR A 213 -1.32 -8.02 1.49
N VAL A 214 -1.37 -7.01 0.63
CA VAL A 214 -2.10 -5.76 0.93
C VAL A 214 -3.59 -6.01 1.08
N ALA A 215 -4.19 -6.82 0.22
CA ALA A 215 -5.62 -7.18 0.32
C ALA A 215 -5.93 -7.91 1.65
N THR A 216 -5.07 -8.83 2.06
CA THR A 216 -5.19 -9.58 3.32
C THR A 216 -5.07 -8.65 4.54
N LEU A 217 -4.04 -7.78 4.57
CA LEU A 217 -3.82 -6.83 5.67
C LEU A 217 -5.01 -5.86 5.81
N VAL A 218 -5.44 -5.25 4.71
CA VAL A 218 -6.56 -4.30 4.71
C VAL A 218 -7.85 -5.01 5.08
N GLY A 219 -8.14 -6.18 4.50
CA GLY A 219 -9.34 -6.95 4.78
C GLY A 219 -9.43 -7.38 6.24
N ALA A 220 -8.35 -7.91 6.82
CA ALA A 220 -8.29 -8.31 8.21
C ALA A 220 -8.55 -7.13 9.16
N LEU A 221 -7.90 -5.96 8.90
CA LEU A 221 -8.10 -4.76 9.71
C LEU A 221 -9.53 -4.23 9.62
N VAL A 222 -10.13 -4.23 8.43
CA VAL A 222 -11.53 -3.78 8.23
C VAL A 222 -12.49 -4.69 8.97
N LEU A 223 -12.33 -6.00 8.86
CA LEU A 223 -13.17 -6.98 9.56
C LEU A 223 -12.99 -6.89 11.08
N ALA A 224 -11.75 -6.78 11.56
CA ALA A 224 -11.45 -6.65 13.00
C ALA A 224 -12.09 -5.40 13.62
N ARG A 225 -12.21 -4.31 12.85
CA ARG A 225 -12.89 -3.08 13.29
C ARG A 225 -14.42 -3.14 13.20
N ALA A 226 -14.95 -4.05 12.37
CA ALA A 226 -16.39 -4.13 12.10
C ALA A 226 -17.14 -5.01 13.09
N VAL A 227 -16.45 -5.90 13.79
CA VAL A 227 -17.07 -6.83 14.75
C VAL A 227 -17.13 -6.19 16.14
N ASP A 228 -18.16 -6.55 16.90
CA ASP A 228 -18.36 -6.17 18.31
C ASP A 228 -17.84 -7.22 19.29
N ASP A 229 -17.24 -8.30 18.79
CA ASP A 229 -16.60 -9.39 19.55
C ASP A 229 -15.08 -9.24 19.50
N GLN A 230 -14.46 -8.89 20.64
CA GLN A 230 -13.02 -8.71 20.75
C GLN A 230 -12.24 -10.00 20.44
N ARG A 231 -12.76 -11.18 20.81
CA ARG A 231 -12.07 -12.45 20.53
C ARG A 231 -12.03 -12.73 19.03
N LEU A 232 -13.12 -12.43 18.32
CA LEU A 232 -13.17 -12.56 16.87
C LEU A 232 -12.26 -11.54 16.19
N SER A 233 -12.23 -10.29 16.67
CA SER A 233 -11.32 -9.24 16.19
C SER A 233 -9.86 -9.67 16.30
N ASP A 234 -9.45 -10.18 17.47
CA ASP A 234 -8.08 -10.65 17.71
C ASP A 234 -7.76 -11.87 16.81
N ALA A 235 -8.67 -12.83 16.71
CA ALA A 235 -8.50 -14.01 15.87
C ALA A 235 -8.34 -13.70 14.37
N LEU A 236 -9.07 -12.69 13.85
CA LEU A 236 -8.93 -12.23 12.46
C LEU A 236 -7.51 -11.68 12.19
N CYS A 237 -7.01 -10.85 13.10
CA CYS A 237 -5.66 -10.29 12.98
C CYS A 237 -4.57 -11.37 13.10
N GLU A 238 -4.69 -12.28 14.06
CA GLU A 238 -3.75 -13.38 14.28
C GLU A 238 -3.72 -14.36 13.10
N ALA A 239 -4.88 -14.75 12.56
CA ALA A 239 -4.97 -15.65 11.42
C ALA A 239 -4.35 -15.04 10.17
N ALA A 240 -4.62 -13.76 9.89
CA ALA A 240 -4.03 -13.04 8.76
C ALA A 240 -2.50 -12.92 8.92
N LEU A 241 -2.04 -12.58 10.13
CA LEU A 241 -0.61 -12.48 10.41
C LEU A 241 0.08 -13.83 10.22
N LYS A 242 -0.49 -14.91 10.78
CA LYS A 242 0.03 -16.26 10.62
C LYS A 242 0.11 -16.68 9.16
N HIS A 243 -0.93 -16.42 8.38
CA HIS A 243 -0.94 -16.71 6.94
C HIS A 243 0.19 -16.01 6.21
N LEU A 244 0.40 -14.70 6.46
CA LEU A 244 1.43 -13.91 5.80
C LEU A 244 2.86 -14.24 6.23
N THR A 245 3.05 -14.85 7.41
CA THR A 245 4.38 -15.22 7.92
C THR A 245 4.78 -16.68 7.69
N HIS A 246 3.86 -17.53 7.21
CA HIS A 246 4.11 -18.96 6.95
C HIS A 246 4.05 -19.31 5.45
N THR A 247 3.90 -18.32 4.57
CA THR A 247 3.86 -18.53 3.12
C THR A 247 5.27 -18.58 2.48
N ASP A 248 6.33 -18.53 3.29
CA ASP A 248 7.73 -18.54 2.84
C ASP A 248 8.39 -19.95 2.93
N ASP A 249 7.58 -21.04 3.04
CA ASP A 249 8.07 -22.44 2.99
C ASP A 249 7.74 -23.12 1.64
#